data_788828f62ab4dad4d0e121a1019222a2
#
_entry.id   788828f62ab4dad4d0e121a1019222a2
#
_cell.length_a   1.000
_cell.length_b   1.000
_cell.length_c   1.000
_cell.angle_alpha   90.00
_cell.angle_beta   90.00
_cell.angle_gamma   90.00
#
_symmetry.space_group_name_H-M   'P 1'
#
loop_
_entity.id
_entity.type
_entity.pdbx_description
1 polymer ?
#
loop_
_entity_poly.entity_id
_entity_poly.type
_entity_poly.pdbx_seq_one_letter_code
_entity_poly.pdbx_strand_id
1 'polypeptide(L)'
;DFAFDDGPKASARITTEEPLYIAASLLGVGASALANALTHRTRVVRGEAVTAMLDADSAAANRDALMRMLYSLLFAWVTEHVNTCFASEHFDTYIGLLDMPGWRNRVHNTLETFAVNFAADMAHRHMTRVLLERRIGEMEHEGLSHLAPLPLAADESQRLRLLTHYPGGLVHIMDDQTQRRPRKTAQTMLDAMQRRWVNHGALRVAEGAFTVAHFHGGVEYDVHEWLEQNDASYAIEHVSLLRGAAVPHDGTSGFGSNSAFVRALFRTLPGTTPLARSVRRASPRLERAGT
;
A
#
# COMPACT_ATOMS: atom_id res chain seq x y z
N ASP A 1 -17.10 -12.41 -14.11
CA ASP A 1 -15.69 -12.52 -14.48
C ASP A 1 -15.54 -12.20 -15.97
N PHE A 2 -14.62 -11.30 -16.33
CA PHE A 2 -14.32 -11.01 -17.72
C PHE A 2 -13.20 -11.91 -18.18
N ALA A 3 -13.39 -12.61 -19.30
CA ALA A 3 -12.31 -13.27 -20.00
C ALA A 3 -11.73 -12.31 -21.05
N PHE A 4 -10.43 -12.38 -21.24
CA PHE A 4 -9.70 -11.62 -22.25
C PHE A 4 -9.03 -12.59 -23.21
N ASP A 5 -8.94 -12.18 -24.46
CA ASP A 5 -8.22 -12.88 -25.52
C ASP A 5 -7.33 -11.88 -26.26
N ASP A 6 -6.20 -12.35 -26.82
CA ASP A 6 -5.33 -11.55 -27.64
C ASP A 6 -5.90 -11.41 -29.04
N GLY A 7 -6.32 -10.20 -29.38
CA GLY A 7 -6.76 -9.83 -30.70
C GLY A 7 -5.56 -9.56 -31.65
N PRO A 8 -5.85 -9.07 -32.84
CA PRO A 8 -4.79 -8.65 -33.78
C PRO A 8 -3.80 -7.69 -33.12
N LYS A 9 -2.51 -7.90 -33.29
CA LYS A 9 -1.40 -7.13 -32.68
C LYS A 9 -1.26 -7.28 -31.16
N ALA A 10 -1.64 -8.45 -30.60
CA ALA A 10 -1.60 -8.72 -29.15
C ALA A 10 -2.33 -7.64 -28.32
N SER A 11 -3.44 -7.15 -28.82
CA SER A 11 -4.33 -6.22 -28.11
C SER A 11 -5.44 -6.99 -27.40
N ALA A 12 -5.64 -6.74 -26.10
CA ALA A 12 -6.67 -7.41 -25.31
C ALA A 12 -8.08 -7.14 -25.86
N ARG A 13 -8.86 -8.21 -25.96
CA ARG A 13 -10.28 -8.17 -26.32
C ARG A 13 -11.09 -8.85 -25.24
N ILE A 14 -12.18 -8.22 -24.81
CA ILE A 14 -13.13 -8.82 -23.89
C ILE A 14 -14.00 -9.84 -24.65
N THR A 15 -14.01 -11.09 -24.20
CA THR A 15 -14.77 -12.18 -24.84
C THR A 15 -16.12 -12.45 -24.18
N THR A 16 -16.30 -11.96 -22.94
CA THR A 16 -17.54 -12.14 -22.17
C THR A 16 -18.28 -10.81 -22.04
N GLU A 17 -19.27 -10.56 -22.91
CA GLU A 17 -19.98 -9.28 -22.96
C GLU A 17 -21.01 -9.13 -21.83
N GLU A 18 -21.73 -10.19 -21.46
CA GLU A 18 -22.79 -10.12 -20.46
C GLU A 18 -22.29 -9.64 -19.09
N PRO A 19 -21.19 -10.18 -18.49
CA PRO A 19 -20.61 -9.64 -17.26
C PRO A 19 -20.16 -8.19 -17.39
N LEU A 20 -19.68 -7.77 -18.57
CA LEU A 20 -19.29 -6.39 -18.82
C LEU A 20 -20.50 -5.44 -18.74
N TYR A 21 -21.62 -5.80 -19.36
CA TYR A 21 -22.86 -5.01 -19.30
C TYR A 21 -23.41 -4.90 -17.88
N ILE A 22 -23.41 -6.01 -17.14
CA ILE A 22 -23.84 -6.03 -15.73
C ILE A 22 -22.97 -5.11 -14.88
N ALA A 23 -21.66 -5.25 -14.98
CA ALA A 23 -20.72 -4.42 -14.22
C ALA A 23 -20.82 -2.94 -14.58
N ALA A 24 -20.93 -2.62 -15.87
CA ALA A 24 -21.10 -1.25 -16.34
C ALA A 24 -22.41 -0.62 -15.80
N SER A 25 -23.50 -1.39 -15.81
CA SER A 25 -24.79 -0.96 -15.25
C SER A 25 -24.69 -0.68 -13.74
N LEU A 26 -24.09 -1.60 -12.98
CA LEU A 26 -23.90 -1.44 -11.52
C LEU A 26 -22.98 -0.26 -11.18
N LEU A 27 -21.93 -0.06 -11.97
CA LEU A 27 -21.01 1.08 -11.82
C LEU A 27 -21.59 2.40 -12.36
N GLY A 28 -22.72 2.36 -13.09
CA GLY A 28 -23.36 3.53 -13.68
C GLY A 28 -22.53 4.17 -14.78
N VAL A 29 -21.85 3.36 -15.61
CA VAL A 29 -21.01 3.80 -16.73
C VAL A 29 -21.40 3.11 -18.03
N GLY A 30 -20.98 3.63 -19.18
CA GLY A 30 -21.17 2.93 -20.46
C GLY A 30 -20.31 1.69 -20.59
N ALA A 31 -20.84 0.60 -21.12
CA ALA A 31 -20.11 -0.67 -21.29
C ALA A 31 -18.85 -0.49 -22.16
N SER A 32 -18.94 0.28 -23.26
CA SER A 32 -17.80 0.59 -24.12
C SER A 32 -16.72 1.40 -23.39
N ALA A 33 -17.12 2.34 -22.52
CA ALA A 33 -16.18 3.15 -21.72
C ALA A 33 -15.48 2.28 -20.68
N LEU A 34 -16.19 1.34 -20.03
CA LEU A 34 -15.59 0.37 -19.11
C LEU A 34 -14.63 -0.57 -19.86
N ALA A 35 -15.03 -1.09 -21.03
CA ALA A 35 -14.17 -1.92 -21.87
C ALA A 35 -12.86 -1.20 -22.22
N ASN A 36 -12.94 0.05 -22.64
CA ASN A 36 -11.78 0.86 -22.98
C ASN A 36 -10.88 1.07 -21.75
N ALA A 37 -11.43 1.39 -20.58
CA ALA A 37 -10.67 1.57 -19.36
C ALA A 37 -9.96 0.28 -18.89
N LEU A 38 -10.49 -0.89 -19.24
CA LEU A 38 -9.88 -2.18 -18.89
C LEU A 38 -8.79 -2.59 -19.88
N THR A 39 -8.94 -2.26 -21.18
CA THR A 39 -8.04 -2.72 -22.26
C THR A 39 -7.00 -1.72 -22.68
N HIS A 40 -7.06 -0.48 -22.17
CA HIS A 40 -6.09 0.57 -22.50
C HIS A 40 -5.45 1.13 -21.24
N ARG A 41 -4.24 1.67 -21.39
CA ARG A 41 -3.53 2.36 -20.31
C ARG A 41 -2.85 3.62 -20.85
N THR A 42 -3.18 4.74 -20.20
CA THR A 42 -2.59 6.04 -20.50
C THR A 42 -1.41 6.33 -19.56
N ARG A 43 -0.32 6.78 -20.11
CA ARG A 43 0.86 7.22 -19.36
C ARG A 43 1.23 8.62 -19.80
N VAL A 44 1.64 9.44 -18.84
CA VAL A 44 2.21 10.74 -19.16
C VAL A 44 3.71 10.55 -19.37
N VAL A 45 4.17 10.73 -20.63
CA VAL A 45 5.56 10.65 -21.02
C VAL A 45 5.98 12.04 -21.50
N ARG A 46 6.94 12.66 -20.82
CA ARG A 46 7.44 14.03 -21.13
C ARG A 46 6.33 15.10 -21.18
N GLY A 47 5.26 14.93 -20.42
CA GLY A 47 4.14 15.86 -20.41
C GLY A 47 3.02 15.54 -21.39
N GLU A 48 3.20 14.55 -22.27
CA GLU A 48 2.20 14.11 -23.24
C GLU A 48 1.51 12.82 -22.76
N ALA A 49 0.20 12.73 -22.93
CA ALA A 49 -0.58 11.54 -22.62
C ALA A 49 -0.47 10.55 -23.80
N VAL A 50 0.16 9.41 -23.54
CA VAL A 50 0.29 8.31 -24.51
C VAL A 50 -0.59 7.15 -24.04
N THR A 51 -1.59 6.79 -24.84
CA THR A 51 -2.47 5.66 -24.59
C THR A 51 -2.00 4.45 -25.39
N ALA A 52 -1.78 3.33 -24.71
CA ALA A 52 -1.39 2.05 -25.31
C ALA A 52 -2.45 1.00 -25.03
N MET A 53 -2.69 0.10 -25.96
CA MET A 53 -3.49 -1.10 -25.75
C MET A 53 -2.72 -2.09 -24.89
N LEU A 54 -3.42 -2.80 -24.02
CA LEU A 54 -2.88 -3.86 -23.19
C LEU A 54 -3.01 -5.21 -23.92
N ASP A 55 -2.13 -6.16 -23.56
CA ASP A 55 -2.33 -7.58 -23.85
C ASP A 55 -3.35 -8.21 -22.89
N ALA A 56 -3.75 -9.45 -23.12
CA ALA A 56 -4.79 -10.14 -22.33
C ALA A 56 -4.40 -10.23 -20.84
N ASP A 57 -3.15 -10.58 -20.53
CA ASP A 57 -2.67 -10.71 -19.15
C ASP A 57 -2.63 -9.37 -18.43
N SER A 58 -2.15 -8.33 -19.10
CA SER A 58 -2.13 -6.97 -18.55
C SER A 58 -3.54 -6.41 -18.36
N ALA A 59 -4.50 -6.74 -19.23
CA ALA A 59 -5.89 -6.33 -19.10
C ALA A 59 -6.57 -7.07 -17.93
N ALA A 60 -6.28 -8.37 -17.74
CA ALA A 60 -6.74 -9.11 -16.57
C ALA A 60 -6.19 -8.51 -15.27
N ALA A 61 -4.89 -8.20 -15.22
CA ALA A 61 -4.28 -7.54 -14.06
C ALA A 61 -4.88 -6.13 -13.81
N ASN A 62 -5.23 -5.39 -14.87
CA ASN A 62 -5.88 -4.08 -14.79
C ASN A 62 -7.31 -4.17 -14.24
N ARG A 63 -8.08 -5.20 -14.66
CA ARG A 63 -9.39 -5.55 -14.08
C ARG A 63 -9.27 -5.82 -12.58
N ASP A 64 -8.31 -6.66 -12.18
CA ASP A 64 -8.12 -7.06 -10.79
C ASP A 64 -7.68 -5.86 -9.93
N ALA A 65 -6.89 -4.95 -10.51
CA ALA A 65 -6.54 -3.68 -9.86
C ALA A 65 -7.78 -2.80 -9.63
N LEU A 66 -8.70 -2.73 -10.61
CA LEU A 66 -9.98 -2.03 -10.44
C LEU A 66 -10.82 -2.65 -9.32
N MET A 67 -10.93 -3.97 -9.26
CA MET A 67 -11.67 -4.67 -8.21
C MET A 67 -11.10 -4.40 -6.82
N ARG A 68 -9.78 -4.49 -6.66
CA ARG A 68 -9.10 -4.17 -5.39
C ARG A 68 -9.33 -2.72 -4.98
N MET A 69 -9.26 -1.79 -5.92
CA MET A 69 -9.52 -0.37 -5.67
C MET A 69 -10.96 -0.14 -5.19
N LEU A 70 -11.95 -0.68 -5.88
CA LEU A 70 -13.36 -0.54 -5.50
C LEU A 70 -13.63 -1.13 -4.11
N TYR A 71 -13.08 -2.30 -3.81
CA TYR A 71 -13.21 -2.91 -2.49
C TYR A 71 -12.60 -2.05 -1.38
N SER A 72 -11.38 -1.54 -1.61
CA SER A 72 -10.70 -0.67 -0.65
C SER A 72 -11.49 0.62 -0.37
N LEU A 73 -12.00 1.26 -1.42
CA LEU A 73 -12.81 2.47 -1.30
C LEU A 73 -14.14 2.21 -0.60
N LEU A 74 -14.79 1.10 -0.94
CA LEU A 74 -16.04 0.69 -0.30
C LEU A 74 -15.82 0.42 1.20
N PHE A 75 -14.76 -0.28 1.56
CA PHE A 75 -14.44 -0.56 2.97
C PHE A 75 -14.18 0.73 3.75
N ALA A 76 -13.40 1.65 3.17
CA ALA A 76 -13.15 2.96 3.77
C ALA A 76 -14.45 3.74 3.95
N TRP A 77 -15.32 3.77 2.94
CA TRP A 77 -16.62 4.45 3.03
C TRP A 77 -17.51 3.83 4.11
N VAL A 78 -17.60 2.49 4.19
CA VAL A 78 -18.39 1.81 5.24
C VAL A 78 -17.86 2.20 6.63
N THR A 79 -16.53 2.19 6.82
CA THR A 79 -15.92 2.57 8.09
C THR A 79 -16.25 4.01 8.48
N GLU A 80 -16.12 4.96 7.53
CA GLU A 80 -16.46 6.37 7.76
C GLU A 80 -17.94 6.55 8.06
N HIS A 81 -18.80 5.85 7.32
CA HIS A 81 -20.25 5.92 7.53
C HIS A 81 -20.67 5.39 8.89
N VAL A 82 -20.11 4.23 9.31
CA VAL A 82 -20.32 3.67 10.65
C VAL A 82 -19.87 4.67 11.71
N ASN A 83 -18.66 5.24 11.58
CA ASN A 83 -18.17 6.25 12.51
C ASN A 83 -19.10 7.48 12.58
N THR A 84 -19.62 7.95 11.45
CA THR A 84 -20.57 9.06 11.41
C THR A 84 -21.89 8.74 12.15
N CYS A 85 -22.37 7.49 12.02
CA CYS A 85 -23.59 7.05 12.73
C CYS A 85 -23.41 6.97 14.24
N PHE A 86 -22.20 6.63 14.71
CA PHE A 86 -21.91 6.51 16.14
C PHE A 86 -21.31 7.77 16.78
N ALA A 87 -20.82 8.71 15.98
CA ALA A 87 -20.22 9.94 16.48
C ALA A 87 -21.28 10.81 17.19
N SER A 88 -20.95 11.31 18.39
CA SER A 88 -21.70 12.38 19.03
C SER A 88 -21.14 13.72 18.56
N GLU A 89 -22.03 14.68 18.27
CA GLU A 89 -21.61 16.05 17.89
C GLU A 89 -20.96 16.80 19.06
N HIS A 90 -21.33 16.43 20.31
CA HIS A 90 -20.82 17.05 21.53
C HIS A 90 -20.41 15.98 22.53
N PHE A 91 -19.15 16.01 22.95
CA PHE A 91 -18.63 15.20 24.05
C PHE A 91 -17.55 15.98 24.82
N ASP A 92 -17.63 15.98 26.14
CA ASP A 92 -16.62 16.61 27.01
C ASP A 92 -15.50 15.63 27.37
N THR A 93 -15.80 14.35 27.37
CA THR A 93 -14.85 13.28 27.75
C THR A 93 -15.04 12.06 26.84
N TYR A 94 -13.96 11.30 26.65
CA TYR A 94 -14.01 10.05 25.90
C TYR A 94 -13.08 8.98 26.50
N ILE A 95 -13.38 7.73 26.20
CA ILE A 95 -12.51 6.60 26.46
C ILE A 95 -12.04 6.06 25.10
N GLY A 96 -10.74 6.10 24.87
CA GLY A 96 -10.15 5.57 23.64
C GLY A 96 -9.70 4.13 23.83
N LEU A 97 -10.05 3.25 22.87
CA LEU A 97 -9.54 1.89 22.77
C LEU A 97 -8.65 1.80 21.52
N LEU A 98 -7.39 1.43 21.72
CA LEU A 98 -6.46 1.15 20.62
C LEU A 98 -6.32 -0.36 20.48
N ASP A 99 -6.90 -0.91 19.42
CA ASP A 99 -6.81 -2.34 19.09
C ASP A 99 -6.15 -2.48 17.71
N MET A 100 -4.83 -2.62 17.70
CA MET A 100 -4.06 -2.85 16.48
C MET A 100 -3.84 -4.35 16.26
N PRO A 101 -3.85 -4.82 14.99
CA PRO A 101 -3.43 -6.17 14.68
C PRO A 101 -2.04 -6.43 15.25
N GLY A 102 -1.94 -7.43 16.12
CA GLY A 102 -0.65 -7.85 16.69
C GLY A 102 0.22 -8.58 15.67
N TRP A 103 1.46 -8.83 16.08
CA TRP A 103 2.42 -9.63 15.32
C TRP A 103 1.85 -10.98 14.88
N ARG A 104 2.18 -11.40 13.67
CA ARG A 104 1.68 -12.64 13.04
C ARG A 104 2.81 -13.44 12.42
N ASN A 105 2.74 -14.75 12.62
CA ASN A 105 3.55 -15.72 11.88
C ASN A 105 2.64 -16.88 11.48
N ARG A 106 2.42 -17.02 10.19
CA ARG A 106 1.56 -18.03 9.58
C ARG A 106 2.40 -19.04 8.80
N VAL A 107 1.76 -20.07 8.26
CA VAL A 107 2.40 -21.02 7.34
C VAL A 107 2.85 -20.31 6.05
N HIS A 108 2.01 -19.37 5.54
CA HIS A 108 2.35 -18.49 4.42
C HIS A 108 2.21 -17.04 4.85
N ASN A 109 3.31 -16.31 4.79
CA ASN A 109 3.34 -14.90 5.14
C ASN A 109 3.56 -14.06 3.88
N THR A 110 2.56 -13.27 3.55
CA THR A 110 2.51 -12.39 2.38
C THR A 110 2.90 -10.95 2.72
N LEU A 111 2.80 -10.06 1.75
CA LEU A 111 3.04 -8.62 1.92
C LEU A 111 2.16 -8.02 3.03
N GLU A 112 0.88 -8.46 3.15
CA GLU A 112 0.00 -7.98 4.22
C GLU A 112 0.51 -8.39 5.60
N THR A 113 1.00 -9.63 5.75
CA THR A 113 1.58 -10.09 7.02
C THR A 113 2.83 -9.29 7.36
N PHE A 114 3.67 -8.98 6.36
CA PHE A 114 4.83 -8.11 6.55
C PHE A 114 4.41 -6.70 6.98
N ALA A 115 3.40 -6.10 6.36
CA ALA A 115 2.91 -4.78 6.71
C ALA A 115 2.36 -4.72 8.14
N VAL A 116 1.65 -5.77 8.59
CA VAL A 116 1.16 -5.90 9.98
C VAL A 116 2.33 -6.02 10.96
N ASN A 117 3.31 -6.86 10.66
CA ASN A 117 4.48 -7.06 11.53
C ASN A 117 5.37 -5.81 11.58
N PHE A 118 5.52 -5.13 10.45
CA PHE A 118 6.19 -3.83 10.39
C PHE A 118 5.49 -2.78 11.26
N ALA A 119 4.15 -2.69 11.18
CA ALA A 119 3.37 -1.79 12.03
C ALA A 119 3.50 -2.16 13.52
N ALA A 120 3.53 -3.46 13.85
CA ALA A 120 3.75 -3.93 15.21
C ALA A 120 5.13 -3.54 15.76
N ASP A 121 6.20 -3.67 14.96
CA ASP A 121 7.54 -3.24 15.34
C ASP A 121 7.61 -1.70 15.57
N MET A 122 6.94 -0.93 14.71
CA MET A 122 6.85 0.53 14.86
C MET A 122 6.09 0.93 16.13
N ALA A 123 4.97 0.27 16.40
CA ALA A 123 4.19 0.51 17.61
C ALA A 123 4.98 0.13 18.86
N HIS A 124 5.67 -1.02 18.84
CA HIS A 124 6.53 -1.46 19.94
C HIS A 124 7.63 -0.41 20.21
N ARG A 125 8.35 0.03 19.18
CA ARG A 125 9.37 1.08 19.31
C ARG A 125 8.79 2.38 19.90
N HIS A 126 7.60 2.78 19.45
CA HIS A 126 6.95 3.97 20.00
C HIS A 126 6.62 3.80 21.48
N MET A 127 6.07 2.66 21.88
CA MET A 127 5.76 2.36 23.28
C MET A 127 7.03 2.35 24.14
N THR A 128 8.07 1.66 23.68
CA THR A 128 9.39 1.62 24.36
C THR A 128 9.92 3.02 24.61
N ARG A 129 9.89 3.87 23.59
CA ARG A 129 10.36 5.26 23.70
C ARG A 129 9.55 6.08 24.69
N VAL A 130 8.22 5.97 24.62
CA VAL A 130 7.33 6.80 25.46
C VAL A 130 7.29 6.29 26.90
N LEU A 131 7.23 4.97 27.11
CA LEU A 131 7.04 4.40 28.44
C LEU A 131 8.35 4.16 29.20
N LEU A 132 9.44 3.89 28.51
CA LEU A 132 10.71 3.54 29.13
C LEU A 132 11.79 4.63 28.93
N GLU A 133 12.20 4.94 27.70
CA GLU A 133 13.30 5.87 27.43
C GLU A 133 13.02 7.27 28.01
N ARG A 134 11.78 7.75 27.85
CA ARG A 134 11.39 9.03 28.42
C ARG A 134 11.42 9.02 29.95
N ARG A 135 10.97 7.93 30.56
CA ARG A 135 11.02 7.77 32.04
C ARG A 135 12.44 7.66 32.55
N ILE A 136 13.33 6.96 31.84
CA ILE A 136 14.73 6.89 32.17
C ILE A 136 15.35 8.31 32.15
N GLY A 137 15.08 9.08 31.10
CA GLY A 137 15.56 10.47 31.01
C GLY A 137 15.02 11.38 32.12
N GLU A 138 13.74 11.24 32.52
CA GLU A 138 13.17 11.95 33.66
C GLU A 138 13.89 11.57 34.97
N MET A 139 14.15 10.26 35.21
CA MET A 139 14.87 9.78 36.40
C MET A 139 16.33 10.25 36.41
N GLU A 140 17.00 10.30 35.27
CA GLU A 140 18.37 10.83 35.14
C GLU A 140 18.39 12.32 35.47
N HIS A 141 17.43 13.10 35.02
CA HIS A 141 17.31 14.52 35.31
C HIS A 141 17.09 14.81 36.81
N GLU A 142 16.32 13.94 37.45
CA GLU A 142 16.07 14.01 38.89
C GLU A 142 17.22 13.42 39.77
N GLY A 143 18.31 12.98 39.18
CA GLY A 143 19.46 12.38 39.87
C GLY A 143 19.20 10.93 40.36
N LEU A 144 18.21 10.27 39.86
CA LEU A 144 17.81 8.91 40.23
C LEU A 144 18.31 7.84 39.25
N SER A 145 19.41 8.11 38.53
CA SER A 145 19.95 7.21 37.51
C SER A 145 20.25 5.79 38.03
N HIS A 146 20.54 5.66 39.33
CA HIS A 146 20.81 4.36 39.96
C HIS A 146 19.53 3.47 40.08
N LEU A 147 18.36 4.06 39.95
CA LEU A 147 17.06 3.36 39.96
C LEU A 147 16.51 3.13 38.55
N ALA A 148 17.13 3.72 37.52
CA ALA A 148 16.66 3.57 36.16
C ALA A 148 16.83 2.13 35.68
N PRO A 149 15.84 1.56 34.96
CA PRO A 149 16.00 0.26 34.34
C PRO A 149 17.14 0.27 33.33
N LEU A 150 17.75 -0.89 33.10
CA LEU A 150 18.80 -1.01 32.10
C LEU A 150 18.29 -0.54 30.73
N PRO A 151 19.08 0.22 29.97
CA PRO A 151 18.69 0.66 28.64
C PRO A 151 18.40 -0.56 27.75
N LEU A 152 17.33 -0.48 26.99
CA LEU A 152 16.98 -1.51 26.02
C LEU A 152 18.11 -1.68 25.01
N ALA A 153 18.36 -2.93 24.63
CA ALA A 153 19.47 -3.29 23.77
C ALA A 153 19.46 -2.49 22.45
N ALA A 154 20.64 -2.05 22.02
CA ALA A 154 20.88 -1.30 20.78
C ALA A 154 20.35 -2.02 19.48
N ASP A 155 20.01 -3.27 19.59
CA ASP A 155 19.53 -4.15 18.52
C ASP A 155 18.17 -3.72 17.93
N GLU A 156 17.34 -3.07 18.73
CA GLU A 156 16.02 -2.61 18.29
C GLU A 156 16.11 -1.49 17.23
N SER A 157 17.01 -0.55 17.41
CA SER A 157 17.23 0.53 16.44
C SER A 157 17.83 0.00 15.13
N GLN A 158 18.63 -1.07 15.18
CA GLN A 158 19.19 -1.73 14.01
C GLN A 158 18.12 -2.43 13.17
N ARG A 159 17.15 -3.09 13.80
CA ARG A 159 16.01 -3.74 13.10
C ARG A 159 15.15 -2.71 12.39
N LEU A 160 14.82 -1.60 13.05
CA LEU A 160 14.05 -0.53 12.41
C LEU A 160 14.82 0.13 11.27
N ARG A 161 16.13 0.29 11.38
CA ARG A 161 16.96 0.77 10.27
C ARG A 161 16.92 -0.19 9.08
N LEU A 162 16.97 -1.51 9.31
CA LEU A 162 16.79 -2.51 8.26
C LEU A 162 15.47 -2.26 7.50
N LEU A 163 14.38 -1.99 8.20
CA LEU A 163 13.05 -1.80 7.59
C LEU A 163 12.90 -0.43 6.93
N THR A 164 13.33 0.66 7.60
CA THR A 164 12.93 2.04 7.25
C THR A 164 14.06 2.93 6.75
N HIS A 165 15.33 2.49 6.79
CA HIS A 165 16.45 3.36 6.37
C HIS A 165 16.29 3.89 4.95
N TYR A 166 16.37 5.20 4.79
CA TYR A 166 16.35 5.81 3.46
C TYR A 166 17.77 5.96 2.90
N PRO A 167 18.02 5.59 1.64
CA PRO A 167 17.10 5.01 0.64
C PRO A 167 17.07 3.47 0.62
N GLY A 168 17.76 2.78 1.51
CA GLY A 168 18.09 1.36 1.38
C GLY A 168 17.38 0.42 2.35
N GLY A 169 16.39 0.86 3.14
CA GLY A 169 15.58 -0.04 3.95
C GLY A 169 14.70 -0.96 3.11
N LEU A 170 14.28 -2.09 3.66
CA LEU A 170 13.52 -3.09 2.91
C LEU A 170 12.28 -2.50 2.25
N VAL A 171 11.52 -1.64 2.95
CA VAL A 171 10.35 -0.95 2.41
C VAL A 171 10.71 -0.07 1.19
N HIS A 172 11.85 0.62 1.24
CA HIS A 172 12.31 1.47 0.14
C HIS A 172 12.82 0.67 -1.05
N ILE A 173 13.48 -0.46 -0.79
CA ILE A 173 13.91 -1.38 -1.86
C ILE A 173 12.70 -1.95 -2.58
N MET A 174 11.67 -2.40 -1.86
CA MET A 174 10.43 -2.90 -2.45
C MET A 174 9.76 -1.84 -3.34
N ASP A 175 9.61 -0.61 -2.83
CA ASP A 175 8.99 0.48 -3.58
C ASP A 175 9.82 0.86 -4.82
N ASP A 176 11.15 0.96 -4.70
CA ASP A 176 12.05 1.24 -5.82
C ASP A 176 11.94 0.16 -6.92
N GLN A 177 11.91 -1.13 -6.54
CA GLN A 177 11.79 -2.22 -7.51
C GLN A 177 10.40 -2.25 -8.18
N THR A 178 9.35 -1.92 -7.45
CA THR A 178 7.98 -1.81 -8.00
C THR A 178 7.89 -0.71 -9.05
N GLN A 179 8.54 0.44 -8.82
CA GLN A 179 8.44 1.61 -9.70
C GLN A 179 9.37 1.56 -10.91
N ARG A 180 10.39 0.69 -10.93
CA ARG A 180 11.36 0.61 -12.04
C ARG A 180 10.72 0.08 -13.32
N ARG A 181 11.23 0.60 -14.43
CA ARG A 181 10.88 0.12 -15.78
C ARG A 181 12.18 -0.24 -16.53
N PRO A 182 12.28 -1.37 -17.22
CA PRO A 182 11.28 -2.44 -17.32
C PRO A 182 10.96 -3.04 -15.96
N ARG A 183 9.79 -3.69 -15.83
CA ARG A 183 9.30 -4.29 -14.58
C ARG A 183 10.33 -5.25 -14.01
N LYS A 184 10.56 -5.14 -12.72
CA LYS A 184 11.49 -5.99 -11.99
C LYS A 184 10.78 -7.22 -11.45
N THR A 185 11.55 -8.26 -11.16
CA THR A 185 11.04 -9.52 -10.59
C THR A 185 11.25 -9.54 -9.07
N ALA A 186 10.52 -10.39 -8.39
CA ALA A 186 10.74 -10.64 -6.96
C ALA A 186 12.20 -11.04 -6.67
N GLN A 187 12.83 -11.82 -7.54
CA GLN A 187 14.25 -12.20 -7.38
C GLN A 187 15.17 -10.98 -7.44
N THR A 188 14.95 -10.01 -8.36
CA THR A 188 15.77 -8.78 -8.38
C THR A 188 15.63 -7.95 -7.12
N MET A 189 14.46 -7.99 -6.47
CA MET A 189 14.21 -7.36 -5.17
C MET A 189 15.02 -8.07 -4.06
N LEU A 190 14.97 -9.40 -4.00
CA LEU A 190 15.74 -10.19 -3.04
C LEU A 190 17.25 -9.96 -3.18
N ASP A 191 17.76 -9.94 -4.41
CA ASP A 191 19.16 -9.64 -4.70
C ASP A 191 19.57 -8.23 -4.24
N ALA A 192 18.66 -7.26 -4.39
CA ALA A 192 18.91 -5.89 -3.91
C ALA A 192 18.94 -5.82 -2.37
N MET A 193 18.03 -6.54 -1.69
CA MET A 193 18.01 -6.66 -0.23
C MET A 193 19.30 -7.29 0.28
N GLN A 194 19.71 -8.44 -0.31
CA GLN A 194 20.90 -9.15 0.06
C GLN A 194 22.17 -8.31 -0.14
N ARG A 195 22.32 -7.63 -1.28
CA ARG A 195 23.47 -6.74 -1.55
C ARG A 195 23.56 -5.57 -0.60
N ARG A 196 22.41 -4.98 -0.24
CA ARG A 196 22.38 -3.80 0.63
C ARG A 196 22.65 -4.13 2.09
N TRP A 197 22.19 -5.29 2.54
CA TRP A 197 22.21 -5.70 3.94
C TRP A 197 23.01 -6.99 4.16
N VAL A 198 24.18 -7.07 3.52
CA VAL A 198 25.10 -8.21 3.68
C VAL A 198 25.41 -8.42 5.17
N ASN A 199 25.26 -9.67 5.63
CA ASN A 199 25.54 -10.08 7.00
C ASN A 199 24.74 -9.34 8.10
N HIS A 200 23.61 -8.75 7.77
CA HIS A 200 22.75 -8.16 8.79
C HIS A 200 22.05 -9.25 9.61
N GLY A 201 22.29 -9.26 10.95
CA GLY A 201 21.81 -10.35 11.83
C GLY A 201 20.30 -10.57 11.83
N ALA A 202 19.51 -9.53 11.49
CA ALA A 202 18.06 -9.61 11.46
C ALA A 202 17.47 -9.93 10.06
N LEU A 203 18.29 -10.13 9.02
CA LEU A 203 17.84 -10.46 7.67
C LEU A 203 18.51 -11.74 7.18
N ARG A 204 17.72 -12.65 6.64
CA ARG A 204 18.18 -13.79 5.83
C ARG A 204 17.42 -13.76 4.52
N VAL A 205 18.12 -13.94 3.42
CA VAL A 205 17.52 -14.02 2.08
C VAL A 205 17.75 -15.42 1.54
N ALA A 206 16.68 -16.02 1.02
CA ALA A 206 16.67 -17.32 0.35
C ALA A 206 16.06 -17.19 -1.05
N GLU A 207 16.05 -18.26 -1.81
CA GLU A 207 15.36 -18.30 -3.11
C GLU A 207 13.84 -18.18 -2.89
N GLY A 208 13.22 -17.19 -3.51
CA GLY A 208 11.78 -16.94 -3.41
C GLY A 208 11.26 -16.44 -2.06
N ALA A 209 12.13 -16.24 -1.05
CA ALA A 209 11.73 -15.85 0.28
C ALA A 209 12.80 -15.01 1.01
N PHE A 210 12.38 -14.29 2.04
CA PHE A 210 13.30 -13.70 3.00
C PHE A 210 12.74 -13.77 4.43
N THR A 211 13.63 -13.83 5.41
CA THR A 211 13.25 -13.86 6.83
C THR A 211 13.69 -12.56 7.49
N VAL A 212 12.80 -11.95 8.26
CA VAL A 212 13.12 -10.82 9.14
C VAL A 212 12.97 -11.25 10.60
N ALA A 213 13.97 -10.95 11.40
CA ALA A 213 13.87 -11.06 12.85
C ALA A 213 13.17 -9.81 13.40
N HIS A 214 11.85 -9.88 13.55
CA HIS A 214 11.03 -8.88 14.22
C HIS A 214 11.24 -8.90 15.72
N PHE A 215 10.65 -7.93 16.42
CA PHE A 215 10.75 -7.90 17.89
C PHE A 215 10.23 -9.19 18.54
N HIS A 216 9.13 -9.73 18.05
CA HIS A 216 8.50 -10.94 18.60
C HIS A 216 9.07 -12.26 18.06
N GLY A 217 9.94 -12.21 17.06
CA GLY A 217 10.58 -13.40 16.50
C GLY A 217 10.83 -13.33 15.00
N GLY A 218 11.45 -14.37 14.46
CA GLY A 218 11.73 -14.48 13.02
C GLY A 218 10.47 -14.87 12.24
N VAL A 219 10.23 -14.20 11.12
CA VAL A 219 9.16 -14.51 10.19
C VAL A 219 9.71 -14.61 8.79
N GLU A 220 9.45 -15.73 8.13
CA GLU A 220 9.76 -15.94 6.73
C GLU A 220 8.62 -15.46 5.85
N TYR A 221 8.92 -14.73 4.79
CA TYR A 221 8.00 -14.14 3.86
C TYR A 221 8.20 -14.69 2.47
N ASP A 222 7.15 -15.22 1.87
CA ASP A 222 7.08 -15.60 0.48
C ASP A 222 6.88 -14.34 -0.38
N VAL A 223 7.76 -14.12 -1.36
CA VAL A 223 7.75 -12.90 -2.18
C VAL A 223 6.93 -13.03 -3.47
N HIS A 224 6.16 -14.09 -3.62
CA HIS A 224 5.27 -14.25 -4.76
C HIS A 224 4.30 -13.06 -4.85
N GLU A 225 4.17 -12.45 -6.01
CA GLU A 225 3.32 -11.28 -6.31
C GLU A 225 3.56 -10.02 -5.47
N TRP A 226 4.66 -9.92 -4.71
CA TRP A 226 4.91 -8.77 -3.84
C TRP A 226 5.00 -7.44 -4.57
N LEU A 227 5.68 -7.42 -5.72
CA LEU A 227 5.82 -6.18 -6.49
C LEU A 227 4.51 -5.78 -7.15
N GLU A 228 3.70 -6.76 -7.52
CA GLU A 228 2.35 -6.58 -8.07
C GLU A 228 1.39 -6.02 -7.01
N GLN A 229 1.42 -6.58 -5.82
CA GLN A 229 0.60 -6.13 -4.70
C GLN A 229 1.04 -4.76 -4.18
N ASN A 230 2.34 -4.45 -4.23
CA ASN A 230 2.86 -3.14 -3.84
C ASN A 230 2.64 -2.06 -4.90
N ASP A 231 2.32 -2.41 -6.14
CA ASP A 231 1.94 -1.47 -7.20
C ASP A 231 0.47 -1.02 -7.02
N ALA A 232 0.25 -0.27 -5.95
CA ALA A 232 -1.06 0.31 -5.61
C ALA A 232 -1.38 1.58 -6.44
N SER A 233 -0.76 1.73 -7.62
CA SER A 233 -1.06 2.85 -8.52
C SER A 233 -2.44 2.65 -9.13
N TYR A 234 -3.36 3.56 -8.84
CA TYR A 234 -4.65 3.58 -9.51
C TYR A 234 -4.46 4.00 -10.97
N ALA A 235 -5.04 3.24 -11.88
CA ALA A 235 -5.07 3.63 -13.28
C ALA A 235 -5.88 4.92 -13.43
N ILE A 236 -5.34 5.88 -14.14
CA ILE A 236 -5.99 7.18 -14.39
C ILE A 236 -7.33 6.96 -15.08
N GLU A 237 -7.42 5.97 -15.96
CA GLU A 237 -8.62 5.58 -16.68
C GLU A 237 -9.75 5.19 -15.74
N HIS A 238 -9.46 4.39 -14.71
CA HIS A 238 -10.46 3.97 -13.74
C HIS A 238 -10.99 5.16 -12.92
N VAL A 239 -10.08 6.03 -12.48
CA VAL A 239 -10.46 7.22 -11.72
C VAL A 239 -11.28 8.17 -12.59
N SER A 240 -10.85 8.42 -13.82
CA SER A 240 -11.56 9.29 -14.76
C SER A 240 -12.94 8.75 -15.12
N LEU A 241 -13.04 7.43 -15.35
CA LEU A 241 -14.29 6.78 -15.67
C LEU A 241 -15.30 6.85 -14.53
N LEU A 242 -14.87 6.63 -13.28
CA LEU A 242 -15.78 6.47 -12.15
C LEU A 242 -16.04 7.76 -11.39
N ARG A 243 -15.04 8.61 -11.23
CA ARG A 243 -15.17 9.91 -10.58
C ARG A 243 -15.74 10.98 -11.52
N GLY A 244 -15.40 10.91 -12.80
CA GLY A 244 -15.55 11.96 -13.79
C GLY A 244 -14.31 12.84 -13.91
N ALA A 245 -13.99 13.25 -15.13
CA ALA A 245 -12.96 14.24 -15.39
C ALA A 245 -13.42 15.62 -14.97
N ALA A 246 -12.53 16.42 -14.39
CA ALA A 246 -12.83 17.80 -14.02
C ALA A 246 -13.06 18.71 -15.25
N VAL A 247 -12.58 18.32 -16.43
CA VAL A 247 -12.74 19.03 -17.72
C VAL A 247 -12.81 17.99 -18.84
N PRO A 248 -13.82 18.04 -19.73
CA PRO A 248 -13.87 17.21 -20.93
C PRO A 248 -12.76 17.64 -21.88
N HIS A 249 -11.88 16.70 -22.29
CA HIS A 249 -10.76 17.04 -23.17
C HIS A 249 -11.14 17.11 -24.67
N ASP A 250 -12.32 16.62 -25.06
CA ASP A 250 -12.71 16.52 -26.49
C ASP A 250 -14.22 16.47 -26.77
N GLY A 251 -15.03 17.14 -25.95
CA GLY A 251 -16.46 17.27 -26.25
C GLY A 251 -17.28 15.99 -26.21
N THR A 252 -16.70 14.84 -25.89
CA THR A 252 -17.42 13.60 -25.63
C THR A 252 -17.89 13.63 -24.17
N SER A 253 -19.19 13.51 -23.96
CA SER A 253 -19.85 13.52 -22.65
C SER A 253 -19.46 12.31 -21.80
N GLY A 254 -18.26 12.35 -21.24
CA GLY A 254 -17.73 11.37 -20.31
C GLY A 254 -17.82 11.89 -18.88
N PHE A 255 -19.00 12.13 -18.40
CA PHE A 255 -19.24 12.60 -17.03
C PHE A 255 -19.27 11.43 -16.05
N GLY A 256 -18.15 10.82 -15.73
CA GLY A 256 -18.08 9.87 -14.62
C GLY A 256 -19.26 8.89 -14.52
N SER A 257 -19.33 8.19 -13.42
CA SER A 257 -20.46 7.30 -13.13
C SER A 257 -21.76 8.11 -12.93
N ASN A 258 -22.87 7.60 -13.46
CA ASN A 258 -24.21 8.11 -13.16
C ASN A 258 -24.65 7.83 -11.72
N SER A 259 -24.02 6.85 -11.04
CA SER A 259 -24.26 6.54 -9.64
C SER A 259 -23.63 7.61 -8.73
N ALA A 260 -24.45 8.32 -7.97
CA ALA A 260 -23.97 9.28 -6.96
C ALA A 260 -23.11 8.58 -5.89
N PHE A 261 -23.44 7.35 -5.54
CA PHE A 261 -22.69 6.54 -4.59
C PHE A 261 -21.27 6.21 -5.12
N VAL A 262 -21.17 5.71 -6.36
CA VAL A 262 -19.87 5.42 -6.97
C VAL A 262 -19.02 6.70 -7.06
N ARG A 263 -19.57 7.82 -7.49
CA ARG A 263 -18.84 9.09 -7.49
C ARG A 263 -18.39 9.52 -6.10
N ALA A 264 -19.18 9.26 -5.07
CA ALA A 264 -18.82 9.58 -3.68
C ALA A 264 -17.65 8.75 -3.19
N LEU A 265 -17.55 7.46 -3.56
CA LEU A 265 -16.40 6.60 -3.21
C LEU A 265 -15.07 7.18 -3.72
N PHE A 266 -15.08 7.89 -4.83
CA PHE A 266 -13.89 8.47 -5.46
C PHE A 266 -13.60 9.92 -5.04
N ARG A 267 -14.41 10.54 -4.18
CA ARG A 267 -14.16 11.92 -3.71
C ARG A 267 -12.89 12.03 -2.88
N THR A 268 -12.71 11.10 -1.96
CA THR A 268 -11.52 10.98 -1.12
C THR A 268 -10.82 9.69 -1.49
N LEU A 269 -9.98 9.72 -2.51
CA LEU A 269 -9.06 8.60 -2.72
C LEU A 269 -8.17 8.53 -1.48
N PRO A 270 -8.20 7.42 -0.71
CA PRO A 270 -7.21 7.21 0.33
C PRO A 270 -5.85 7.40 -0.32
N GLY A 271 -4.97 8.14 0.33
CA GLY A 271 -3.68 8.50 -0.25
C GLY A 271 -2.96 7.26 -0.74
N THR A 272 -2.91 7.11 -2.05
CA THR A 272 -2.16 6.06 -2.76
C THR A 272 -0.68 6.36 -2.72
N THR A 273 -0.19 6.62 -1.53
CA THR A 273 1.24 6.78 -1.35
C THR A 273 1.84 5.40 -1.21
N PRO A 274 2.78 5.04 -2.07
CA PRO A 274 3.60 3.86 -1.87
C PRO A 274 4.08 3.77 -0.43
N LEU A 275 4.19 2.56 0.12
CA LEU A 275 4.57 2.33 1.51
C LEU A 275 5.82 3.13 1.92
N ALA A 276 6.84 3.19 1.03
CA ALA A 276 8.05 3.96 1.24
C ALA A 276 7.82 5.47 1.37
N ARG A 277 6.85 6.06 0.63
CA ARG A 277 6.51 7.48 0.77
C ARG A 277 5.81 7.78 2.09
N SER A 278 4.98 6.86 2.55
CA SER A 278 4.36 6.96 3.88
C SER A 278 5.39 6.93 4.98
N VAL A 279 6.37 6.03 4.88
CA VAL A 279 7.50 5.93 5.80
C VAL A 279 8.37 7.19 5.77
N ARG A 280 8.68 7.76 4.59
CA ARG A 280 9.42 9.03 4.48
C ARG A 280 8.74 10.18 5.20
N ARG A 281 7.42 10.28 5.14
CA ARG A 281 6.68 11.31 5.87
C ARG A 281 6.71 11.12 7.38
N ALA A 282 6.83 9.89 7.84
CA ALA A 282 6.94 9.55 9.26
C ALA A 282 8.38 9.68 9.80
N SER A 283 9.37 9.27 9.01
CA SER A 283 10.80 9.25 9.40
C SER A 283 11.38 10.59 9.86
N PRO A 284 11.14 11.73 9.17
CA PRO A 284 11.67 13.01 9.64
C PRO A 284 11.16 13.45 11.02
N ARG A 285 9.98 12.98 11.40
CA ARG A 285 9.43 13.22 12.74
C ARG A 285 10.03 12.28 13.79
N LEU A 286 10.37 11.06 13.39
CA LEU A 286 11.03 10.09 14.26
C LEU A 286 12.51 10.47 14.52
N GLU A 287 13.21 10.97 13.50
CA GLU A 287 14.61 11.44 13.64
C GLU A 287 14.72 12.74 14.44
N ARG A 288 13.81 13.70 14.23
CA ARG A 288 13.81 14.98 14.99
C ARG A 288 13.32 14.85 16.42
N ALA A 289 12.64 13.80 16.76
CA ALA A 289 12.16 13.52 18.12
C ALA A 289 13.17 12.69 18.94
N GLY A 290 14.34 12.39 18.38
CA GLY A 290 15.46 11.68 18.99
C GLY A 290 16.69 12.57 19.25
N THR A 291 16.60 13.88 19.02
CA THR A 291 17.52 14.92 19.51
C THR A 291 16.82 15.71 20.61
#